data_4feef3278bc6d7ac4ccc6aa3768448f2
#
_entry.id   4feef3278bc6d7ac4ccc6aa3768448f2
#
_cell.length_a   1.000
_cell.length_b   1.000
_cell.length_c   1.000
_cell.angle_alpha   90.00
_cell.angle_beta   90.00
_cell.angle_gamma   90.00
#
_symmetry.space_group_name_H-M   'P 1'
#
loop_
_entity.id
_entity.type
_entity.pdbx_description
1 polymer ?
#
loop_
_entity_poly.entity_id
_entity_poly.type
_entity_poly.pdbx_seq_one_letter_code
_entity_poly.pdbx_strand_id
1 'polypeptide(L)'
;MKSPLWALAAGCVPDAMPWDIPRIAAAAGFQSSGMWVDPKTTWDAGALQKTQDALKETGITLIDVEVIWLEATENASDRHRLIVDVGLALAARNVLVVSRHPDYQASLRQFQDLCERAGEGIRVCLEFGEFTEIKSLQAANAFIDAVNHPAAGVLVDLMHLNRAGEPMPDLNDPRFPYVQGCDYWQASSTMTG
;
A
#
# COMPACT_ATOMS: atom_id res chain seq x y z
N MET A 1 6.80 25.68 -0.86
CA MET A 1 6.56 24.26 -0.52
C MET A 1 5.20 23.89 -1.11
N LYS A 2 5.07 22.74 -1.79
CA LYS A 2 3.74 22.23 -2.20
C LYS A 2 3.01 21.78 -0.93
N SER A 3 1.71 22.06 -0.82
CA SER A 3 0.90 21.51 0.27
C SER A 3 0.91 19.97 0.22
N PRO A 4 0.93 19.30 1.37
CA PRO A 4 0.86 17.84 1.40
C PRO A 4 -0.46 17.37 0.76
N LEU A 5 -0.40 16.24 0.06
CA LEU A 5 -1.59 15.58 -0.47
C LEU A 5 -2.19 14.72 0.65
N TRP A 6 -3.44 14.98 0.99
CA TRP A 6 -4.17 14.16 1.97
C TRP A 6 -5.02 13.12 1.25
N ALA A 7 -4.85 11.87 1.66
CA ALA A 7 -5.56 10.72 1.10
C ALA A 7 -6.33 9.96 2.19
N LEU A 8 -7.53 9.52 1.85
CA LEU A 8 -8.31 8.60 2.68
C LEU A 8 -7.74 7.19 2.49
N ALA A 9 -7.20 6.56 3.54
CA ALA A 9 -6.74 5.18 3.45
C ALA A 9 -7.91 4.20 3.26
N ALA A 10 -7.72 3.13 2.48
CA ALA A 10 -8.75 2.14 2.22
C ALA A 10 -9.28 1.48 3.51
N GLY A 11 -8.39 1.26 4.48
CA GLY A 11 -8.74 0.71 5.80
C GLY A 11 -9.70 1.55 6.64
N CYS A 12 -9.91 2.84 6.31
CA CYS A 12 -10.89 3.69 6.99
C CYS A 12 -12.33 3.39 6.60
N VAL A 13 -12.55 2.75 5.45
CA VAL A 13 -13.87 2.45 4.88
C VAL A 13 -13.94 0.99 4.39
N PRO A 14 -13.73 0.01 5.28
CA PRO A 14 -13.52 -1.39 4.90
C PRO A 14 -14.70 -2.04 4.18
N ASP A 15 -15.90 -1.53 4.40
CA ASP A 15 -17.13 -2.07 3.79
C ASP A 15 -17.50 -1.38 2.46
N ALA A 16 -16.72 -0.36 2.04
CA ALA A 16 -16.99 0.36 0.81
C ALA A 16 -16.51 -0.44 -0.41
N MET A 17 -17.33 -0.43 -1.47
CA MET A 17 -16.90 -0.97 -2.77
C MET A 17 -15.86 -0.05 -3.41
N PRO A 18 -14.92 -0.58 -4.20
CA PRO A 18 -13.86 0.23 -4.82
C PRO A 18 -14.35 1.48 -5.54
N TRP A 19 -15.46 1.40 -6.26
CA TRP A 19 -16.05 2.53 -6.98
C TRP A 19 -16.79 3.55 -6.09
N ASP A 20 -17.06 3.24 -4.82
CA ASP A 20 -17.67 4.17 -3.87
C ASP A 20 -16.62 4.98 -3.11
N ILE A 21 -15.40 4.45 -2.95
CA ILE A 21 -14.32 5.09 -2.21
C ILE A 21 -14.00 6.51 -2.72
N PRO A 22 -13.89 6.78 -4.05
CA PRO A 22 -13.63 8.14 -4.53
C PRO A 22 -14.71 9.14 -4.12
N ARG A 23 -15.98 8.74 -4.10
CA ARG A 23 -17.10 9.61 -3.68
C ARG A 23 -17.04 9.89 -2.19
N ILE A 24 -16.73 8.87 -1.37
CA ILE A 24 -16.57 8.99 0.09
C ILE A 24 -15.41 9.95 0.39
N ALA A 25 -14.27 9.76 -0.26
CA ALA A 25 -13.09 10.61 -0.09
C ALA A 25 -13.39 12.07 -0.47
N ALA A 26 -14.05 12.31 -1.60
CA ALA A 26 -14.45 13.66 -2.04
C ALA A 26 -15.41 14.32 -1.05
N ALA A 27 -16.42 13.59 -0.58
CA ALA A 27 -17.38 14.10 0.40
C ALA A 27 -16.73 14.44 1.75
N ALA A 28 -15.66 13.73 2.12
CA ALA A 28 -14.87 13.98 3.33
C ALA A 28 -13.78 15.05 3.15
N GLY A 29 -13.62 15.62 1.95
CA GLY A 29 -12.66 16.70 1.67
C GLY A 29 -11.23 16.25 1.37
N PHE A 30 -11.00 14.96 1.12
CA PHE A 30 -9.71 14.45 0.67
C PHE A 30 -9.48 14.73 -0.82
N GLN A 31 -8.22 14.77 -1.24
CA GLN A 31 -7.83 14.95 -2.63
C GLN A 31 -7.43 13.62 -3.29
N SER A 32 -7.24 12.57 -2.49
CA SER A 32 -6.81 11.26 -2.93
C SER A 32 -7.40 10.17 -2.04
N SER A 33 -7.33 8.92 -2.47
CA SER A 33 -7.69 7.77 -1.63
C SER A 33 -6.80 6.57 -1.94
N GLY A 34 -6.65 5.67 -0.98
CA GLY A 34 -6.26 4.29 -1.21
C GLY A 34 -7.46 3.46 -1.65
N MET A 35 -7.21 2.22 -2.09
CA MET A 35 -8.27 1.33 -2.55
C MET A 35 -7.88 -0.13 -2.38
N TRP A 36 -8.76 -0.92 -1.76
CA TRP A 36 -8.63 -2.38 -1.77
C TRP A 36 -9.09 -2.99 -3.08
N VAL A 37 -8.24 -3.87 -3.63
CA VAL A 37 -8.52 -4.66 -4.82
C VAL A 37 -8.52 -6.13 -4.44
N ASP A 38 -9.70 -6.71 -4.26
CA ASP A 38 -9.84 -8.14 -3.96
C ASP A 38 -10.67 -8.85 -5.04
N PRO A 39 -10.03 -9.67 -5.89
CA PRO A 39 -10.71 -10.39 -6.96
C PRO A 39 -11.76 -11.41 -6.48
N LYS A 40 -11.74 -11.75 -5.19
CA LYS A 40 -12.69 -12.71 -4.63
C LYS A 40 -13.98 -12.06 -4.13
N THR A 41 -13.92 -10.79 -3.74
CA THR A 41 -15.04 -10.14 -3.03
C THR A 41 -15.49 -8.84 -3.67
N THR A 42 -14.58 -7.98 -4.11
CA THR A 42 -14.93 -6.62 -4.52
C THR A 42 -14.57 -6.28 -5.96
N TRP A 43 -13.76 -7.10 -6.64
CA TRP A 43 -13.26 -6.79 -7.97
C TRP A 43 -13.85 -7.71 -9.04
N ASP A 44 -15.04 -7.38 -9.55
CA ASP A 44 -15.72 -8.06 -10.65
C ASP A 44 -15.37 -7.47 -12.04
N ALA A 45 -15.92 -8.05 -13.10
CA ALA A 45 -15.68 -7.62 -14.48
C ALA A 45 -16.11 -6.16 -14.76
N GLY A 46 -16.97 -5.57 -13.95
CA GLY A 46 -17.45 -4.20 -14.08
C GLY A 46 -16.73 -3.20 -13.17
N ALA A 47 -15.95 -3.69 -12.21
CA ALA A 47 -15.35 -2.87 -11.16
C ALA A 47 -14.40 -1.80 -11.73
N LEU A 48 -13.57 -2.16 -12.72
CA LEU A 48 -12.63 -1.22 -13.35
C LEU A 48 -13.36 -0.01 -13.93
N GLN A 49 -14.38 -0.24 -14.76
CA GLN A 49 -15.12 0.86 -15.41
C GLN A 49 -15.86 1.73 -14.38
N LYS A 50 -16.55 1.10 -13.42
CA LYS A 50 -17.25 1.83 -12.35
C LYS A 50 -16.30 2.72 -11.55
N THR A 51 -15.10 2.21 -11.27
CA THR A 51 -14.08 2.95 -10.53
C THR A 51 -13.49 4.11 -11.35
N GLN A 52 -13.19 3.87 -12.64
CA GLN A 52 -12.74 4.94 -13.55
C GLN A 52 -13.77 6.07 -13.65
N ASP A 53 -15.05 5.72 -13.78
CA ASP A 53 -16.14 6.70 -13.84
C ASP A 53 -16.23 7.52 -12.53
N ALA A 54 -16.11 6.85 -11.37
CA ALA A 54 -16.13 7.52 -10.07
C ALA A 54 -14.93 8.45 -9.87
N LEU A 55 -13.72 8.03 -10.25
CA LEU A 55 -12.52 8.86 -10.19
C LEU A 55 -12.65 10.10 -11.09
N LYS A 56 -13.18 9.91 -12.31
CA LYS A 56 -13.44 11.01 -13.25
C LYS A 56 -14.50 11.98 -12.74
N GLU A 57 -15.59 11.47 -12.16
CA GLU A 57 -16.69 12.25 -11.59
C GLU A 57 -16.22 13.13 -10.43
N THR A 58 -15.40 12.58 -9.55
CA THR A 58 -14.99 13.22 -8.28
C THR A 58 -13.70 14.03 -8.39
N GLY A 59 -12.86 13.75 -9.38
CA GLY A 59 -11.50 14.31 -9.48
C GLY A 59 -10.53 13.77 -8.45
N ILE A 60 -10.91 12.74 -7.67
CA ILE A 60 -10.03 12.05 -6.71
C ILE A 60 -8.95 11.30 -7.48
N THR A 61 -7.72 11.33 -6.98
CA THR A 61 -6.60 10.50 -7.46
C THR A 61 -6.40 9.31 -6.56
N LEU A 62 -5.75 8.24 -7.04
CA LEU A 62 -5.38 7.11 -6.19
C LEU A 62 -3.95 7.27 -5.69
N ILE A 63 -3.77 7.26 -4.36
CA ILE A 63 -2.44 7.21 -3.74
C ILE A 63 -1.87 5.80 -3.83
N ASP A 64 -2.70 4.79 -3.61
CA ASP A 64 -2.32 3.39 -3.74
C ASP A 64 -3.49 2.47 -4.10
N VAL A 65 -3.12 1.27 -4.54
CA VAL A 65 -3.97 0.07 -4.54
C VAL A 65 -3.35 -0.95 -3.60
N GLU A 66 -4.18 -1.65 -2.86
CA GLU A 66 -3.76 -2.56 -1.79
C GLU A 66 -4.67 -3.80 -1.72
N VAL A 67 -4.24 -4.87 -1.13
CA VAL A 67 -2.93 -5.17 -0.57
C VAL A 67 -2.38 -6.42 -1.24
N ILE A 68 -1.11 -6.41 -1.62
CA ILE A 68 -0.41 -7.62 -2.07
C ILE A 68 0.26 -8.26 -0.86
N TRP A 69 -0.14 -9.50 -0.55
CA TRP A 69 0.50 -10.33 0.45
C TRP A 69 1.48 -11.28 -0.25
N LEU A 70 2.80 -11.08 -0.06
CA LEU A 70 3.78 -12.06 -0.50
C LEU A 70 3.66 -13.29 0.38
N GLU A 71 3.26 -14.40 -0.22
CA GLU A 71 2.93 -15.65 0.48
C GLU A 71 3.44 -16.87 -0.31
N ALA A 72 3.62 -17.98 0.39
CA ALA A 72 4.00 -19.26 -0.21
C ALA A 72 2.77 -20.04 -0.72
N THR A 73 1.90 -19.41 -1.54
CA THR A 73 0.70 -20.02 -2.09
C THR A 73 0.77 -20.15 -3.61
N GLU A 74 0.17 -21.22 -4.16
CA GLU A 74 0.27 -21.55 -5.60
C GLU A 74 -0.34 -20.49 -6.53
N ASN A 75 -1.37 -19.76 -6.09
CA ASN A 75 -2.08 -18.76 -6.90
C ASN A 75 -1.75 -17.31 -6.54
N ALA A 76 -0.68 -17.08 -5.78
CA ALA A 76 -0.32 -15.72 -5.37
C ALA A 76 0.03 -14.83 -6.58
N SER A 77 0.77 -15.35 -7.54
CA SER A 77 1.26 -14.59 -8.70
C SER A 77 0.16 -13.96 -9.55
N ASP A 78 -0.95 -14.67 -9.83
CA ASP A 78 -2.02 -14.13 -10.67
C ASP A 78 -2.81 -13.03 -9.96
N ARG A 79 -3.06 -13.20 -8.66
CA ARG A 79 -3.69 -12.16 -7.83
C ARG A 79 -2.79 -10.93 -7.72
N HIS A 80 -1.50 -11.11 -7.52
CA HIS A 80 -0.53 -10.03 -7.43
C HIS A 80 -0.47 -9.22 -8.73
N ARG A 81 -0.40 -9.90 -9.88
CA ARG A 81 -0.40 -9.26 -11.20
C ARG A 81 -1.67 -8.47 -11.43
N LEU A 82 -2.83 -9.02 -11.08
CA LEU A 82 -4.10 -8.30 -11.20
C LEU A 82 -4.08 -6.98 -10.43
N ILE A 83 -3.60 -6.97 -9.18
CA ILE A 83 -3.57 -5.74 -8.36
C ILE A 83 -2.65 -4.69 -9.00
N VAL A 84 -1.48 -5.09 -9.50
CA VAL A 84 -0.59 -4.16 -10.22
C VAL A 84 -1.25 -3.62 -11.49
N ASP A 85 -1.90 -4.48 -12.29
CA ASP A 85 -2.56 -4.08 -13.53
C ASP A 85 -3.72 -3.12 -13.27
N VAL A 86 -4.49 -3.37 -12.22
CA VAL A 86 -5.55 -2.47 -11.78
C VAL A 86 -4.97 -1.12 -11.37
N GLY A 87 -3.88 -1.11 -10.59
CA GLY A 87 -3.19 0.11 -10.21
C GLY A 87 -2.73 0.92 -11.43
N LEU A 88 -2.12 0.27 -12.42
CA LEU A 88 -1.71 0.89 -13.67
C LEU A 88 -2.91 1.44 -14.46
N ALA A 89 -3.98 0.66 -14.60
CA ALA A 89 -5.19 1.05 -15.35
C ALA A 89 -5.95 2.21 -14.70
N LEU A 90 -5.84 2.39 -13.38
CA LEU A 90 -6.44 3.47 -12.60
C LEU A 90 -5.48 4.63 -12.34
N ALA A 91 -4.25 4.60 -12.87
CA ALA A 91 -3.20 5.57 -12.63
C ALA A 91 -2.93 5.80 -11.13
N ALA A 92 -2.96 4.74 -10.32
CA ALA A 92 -2.55 4.79 -8.94
C ALA A 92 -1.05 5.11 -8.85
N ARG A 93 -0.63 5.81 -7.80
CA ARG A 93 0.77 6.18 -7.62
C ARG A 93 1.61 5.02 -7.07
N ASN A 94 1.00 4.20 -6.21
CA ASN A 94 1.68 3.13 -5.50
C ASN A 94 0.84 1.85 -5.46
N VAL A 95 1.52 0.73 -5.25
CA VAL A 95 0.95 -0.56 -4.83
C VAL A 95 1.51 -0.87 -3.45
N LEU A 96 0.65 -1.15 -2.49
CA LEU A 96 1.05 -1.56 -1.14
C LEU A 96 1.29 -3.07 -1.10
N VAL A 97 2.46 -3.44 -0.60
CA VAL A 97 2.93 -4.82 -0.49
C VAL A 97 3.40 -5.11 0.94
N VAL A 98 2.98 -6.23 1.49
CA VAL A 98 3.47 -6.77 2.76
C VAL A 98 4.01 -8.19 2.57
N SER A 99 5.02 -8.60 3.35
CA SER A 99 5.56 -9.95 3.25
C SER A 99 5.17 -10.80 4.46
N ARG A 100 4.50 -11.93 4.19
CA ARG A 100 4.29 -13.06 5.09
C ARG A 100 5.01 -14.32 4.61
N HIS A 101 5.86 -14.19 3.60
CA HIS A 101 6.59 -15.31 3.04
C HIS A 101 7.78 -15.67 3.95
N PRO A 102 7.84 -16.87 4.53
CA PRO A 102 8.90 -17.26 5.47
C PRO A 102 10.28 -17.39 4.81
N ASP A 103 10.33 -17.63 3.49
CA ASP A 103 11.56 -17.62 2.70
C ASP A 103 11.84 -16.23 2.16
N TYR A 104 12.86 -15.58 2.72
CA TYR A 104 13.31 -14.25 2.32
C TYR A 104 13.67 -14.15 0.83
N GLN A 105 14.35 -15.16 0.28
CA GLN A 105 14.74 -15.14 -1.12
C GLN A 105 13.54 -15.29 -2.08
N ALA A 106 12.54 -16.07 -1.69
CA ALA A 106 11.29 -16.16 -2.44
C ALA A 106 10.52 -14.85 -2.37
N SER A 107 10.48 -14.20 -1.19
CA SER A 107 9.90 -12.87 -1.02
C SER A 107 10.56 -11.83 -1.93
N LEU A 108 11.89 -11.81 -1.99
CA LEU A 108 12.64 -10.94 -2.90
C LEU A 108 12.26 -11.15 -4.36
N ARG A 109 12.24 -12.41 -4.82
CA ARG A 109 11.86 -12.73 -6.21
C ARG A 109 10.44 -12.29 -6.54
N GLN A 110 9.47 -12.58 -5.65
CA GLN A 110 8.08 -12.13 -5.85
C GLN A 110 7.99 -10.60 -5.94
N PHE A 111 8.70 -9.88 -5.07
CA PHE A 111 8.70 -8.42 -5.09
C PHE A 111 9.39 -7.85 -6.35
N GLN A 112 10.48 -8.45 -6.79
CA GLN A 112 11.16 -8.08 -8.05
C GLN A 112 10.23 -8.26 -9.25
N ASP A 113 9.51 -9.40 -9.34
CA ASP A 113 8.52 -9.66 -10.41
C ASP A 113 7.41 -8.57 -10.43
N LEU A 114 6.99 -8.08 -9.25
CA LEU A 114 6.04 -6.97 -9.15
C LEU A 114 6.64 -5.66 -9.65
N CYS A 115 7.89 -5.37 -9.31
CA CYS A 115 8.59 -4.16 -9.76
C CYS A 115 8.79 -4.17 -11.29
N GLU A 116 9.16 -5.31 -11.86
CA GLU A 116 9.28 -5.47 -13.31
C GLU A 116 7.94 -5.23 -14.02
N ARG A 117 6.85 -5.76 -13.47
CA ARG A 117 5.51 -5.53 -14.02
C ARG A 117 5.05 -4.09 -13.87
N ALA A 118 5.36 -3.45 -12.76
CA ALA A 118 5.04 -2.05 -12.48
C ALA A 118 5.78 -1.09 -13.44
N GLY A 119 7.00 -1.43 -13.84
CA GLY A 119 7.85 -0.59 -14.69
C GLY A 119 8.04 0.81 -14.09
N GLU A 120 7.84 1.83 -14.94
CA GLU A 120 7.88 3.24 -14.51
C GLU A 120 6.49 3.80 -14.13
N GLY A 121 5.43 3.00 -14.33
CA GLY A 121 4.05 3.47 -14.23
C GLY A 121 3.52 3.58 -12.80
N ILE A 122 4.05 2.77 -11.85
CA ILE A 122 3.57 2.73 -10.48
C ILE A 122 4.71 2.29 -9.54
N ARG A 123 4.74 2.84 -8.33
CA ARG A 123 5.71 2.43 -7.29
C ARG A 123 5.21 1.20 -6.55
N VAL A 124 6.10 0.25 -6.27
CA VAL A 124 5.83 -0.94 -5.45
C VAL A 124 6.41 -0.70 -4.07
N CYS A 125 5.55 -0.50 -3.08
CA CYS A 125 5.93 -0.03 -1.76
C CYS A 125 5.77 -1.13 -0.71
N LEU A 126 6.88 -1.52 -0.09
CA LEU A 126 6.90 -2.48 1.01
C LEU A 126 6.48 -1.79 2.31
N GLU A 127 5.47 -2.32 2.97
CA GLU A 127 5.12 -1.96 4.34
C GLU A 127 5.75 -2.97 5.31
N PHE A 128 6.40 -2.46 6.34
CA PHE A 128 6.94 -3.25 7.44
C PHE A 128 6.03 -3.21 8.66
N GLY A 129 6.11 -4.23 9.52
CA GLY A 129 5.34 -4.26 10.76
C GLY A 129 5.48 -5.58 11.51
N GLU A 130 5.12 -5.62 12.79
CA GLU A 130 5.22 -6.80 13.64
C GLU A 130 4.47 -8.03 13.10
N PHE A 131 3.42 -7.80 12.32
CA PHE A 131 2.56 -8.84 11.70
C PHE A 131 3.12 -9.40 10.39
N THR A 132 4.27 -8.89 9.93
CA THR A 132 4.95 -9.29 8.68
C THR A 132 6.27 -9.99 8.96
N GLU A 133 6.92 -10.54 7.93
CA GLU A 133 8.29 -11.06 8.04
C GLU A 133 9.35 -9.93 8.00
N ILE A 134 8.99 -8.74 7.55
CA ILE A 134 9.84 -7.53 7.53
C ILE A 134 9.36 -6.61 8.66
N LYS A 135 10.01 -6.65 9.81
CA LYS A 135 9.47 -6.11 11.06
C LYS A 135 9.89 -4.66 11.39
N SER A 136 10.81 -4.09 10.64
CA SER A 136 11.39 -2.78 10.96
C SER A 136 11.71 -1.98 9.70
N LEU A 137 11.86 -0.67 9.83
CA LEU A 137 12.29 0.21 8.75
C LEU A 137 13.70 -0.18 8.26
N GLN A 138 14.61 -0.53 9.19
CA GLN A 138 15.94 -1.01 8.82
C GLN A 138 15.87 -2.26 7.95
N ALA A 139 15.03 -3.24 8.32
CA ALA A 139 14.84 -4.46 7.53
C ALA A 139 14.19 -4.16 6.16
N ALA A 140 13.21 -3.25 6.10
CA ALA A 140 12.59 -2.81 4.86
C ALA A 140 13.59 -2.14 3.92
N ASN A 141 14.45 -1.25 4.45
CA ASN A 141 15.50 -0.62 3.68
C ASN A 141 16.48 -1.65 3.09
N ALA A 142 16.94 -2.61 3.91
CA ALA A 142 17.82 -3.69 3.44
C ALA A 142 17.15 -4.57 2.36
N PHE A 143 15.84 -4.81 2.50
CA PHE A 143 15.07 -5.55 1.50
C PHE A 143 15.00 -4.80 0.17
N ILE A 144 14.68 -3.50 0.18
CA ILE A 144 14.61 -2.67 -1.02
C ILE A 144 15.99 -2.50 -1.68
N ASP A 145 17.06 -2.39 -0.89
CA ASP A 145 18.44 -2.38 -1.41
C ASP A 145 18.77 -3.69 -2.13
N ALA A 146 18.34 -4.83 -1.58
CA ALA A 146 18.52 -6.15 -2.21
C ALA A 146 17.65 -6.34 -3.48
N VAL A 147 16.45 -5.74 -3.51
CA VAL A 147 15.59 -5.71 -4.72
C VAL A 147 16.25 -4.94 -5.84
N ASN A 148 16.91 -3.83 -5.55
CA ASN A 148 17.66 -2.97 -6.47
C ASN A 148 16.88 -2.63 -7.75
N HIS A 149 15.64 -2.16 -7.63
CA HIS A 149 14.79 -1.78 -8.76
C HIS A 149 14.22 -0.37 -8.57
N PRO A 150 14.17 0.50 -9.61
CA PRO A 150 13.72 1.89 -9.48
C PRO A 150 12.25 2.04 -9.06
N ALA A 151 11.38 1.07 -9.36
CA ALA A 151 10.00 1.08 -8.90
C ALA A 151 9.85 0.74 -7.41
N ALA A 152 10.87 0.15 -6.77
CA ALA A 152 10.80 -0.26 -5.37
C ALA A 152 10.83 0.94 -4.41
N GLY A 153 10.04 0.86 -3.34
CA GLY A 153 9.98 1.85 -2.27
C GLY A 153 9.51 1.25 -0.96
N VAL A 154 9.50 2.08 0.09
CA VAL A 154 8.99 1.72 1.41
C VAL A 154 7.83 2.63 1.76
N LEU A 155 6.71 2.06 2.16
CA LEU A 155 5.65 2.78 2.86
C LEU A 155 6.05 2.92 4.33
N VAL A 156 6.04 4.14 4.84
CA VAL A 156 6.25 4.41 6.26
C VAL A 156 4.91 4.56 6.95
N ASP A 157 4.43 3.51 7.61
CA ASP A 157 3.30 3.62 8.54
C ASP A 157 3.83 4.08 9.91
N LEU A 158 3.25 5.18 10.43
CA LEU A 158 3.72 5.84 11.66
C LEU A 158 3.50 4.96 12.90
N MET A 159 2.46 4.15 12.93
CA MET A 159 2.21 3.21 14.01
C MET A 159 3.26 2.10 14.02
N HIS A 160 3.56 1.53 12.85
CA HIS A 160 4.56 0.47 12.73
C HIS A 160 5.97 0.98 13.03
N LEU A 161 6.30 2.19 12.58
CA LEU A 161 7.57 2.86 12.90
C LEU A 161 7.73 3.05 14.42
N ASN A 162 6.67 3.56 15.08
CA ASN A 162 6.66 3.76 16.52
C ASN A 162 6.80 2.44 17.29
N ARG A 163 6.09 1.39 16.86
CA ARG A 163 6.19 0.06 17.49
C ARG A 163 7.56 -0.58 17.34
N ALA A 164 8.23 -0.34 16.19
CA ALA A 164 9.61 -0.79 15.97
C ALA A 164 10.63 0.01 16.79
N GLY A 165 10.23 1.11 17.42
CA GLY A 165 11.13 1.98 18.19
C GLY A 165 12.16 2.72 17.34
N GLU A 166 11.89 2.89 16.05
CA GLU A 166 12.80 3.51 15.09
C GLU A 166 12.48 5.00 14.88
N PRO A 167 13.50 5.83 14.62
CA PRO A 167 13.31 7.25 14.37
C PRO A 167 12.67 7.49 12.99
N MET A 168 11.99 8.63 12.85
CA MET A 168 11.48 9.09 11.57
C MET A 168 12.60 9.22 10.54
N PRO A 169 12.48 8.61 9.35
CA PRO A 169 13.47 8.78 8.29
C PRO A 169 13.35 10.16 7.64
N ASP A 170 14.34 10.52 6.82
CA ASP A 170 14.21 11.69 5.94
C ASP A 170 13.19 11.41 4.82
N LEU A 171 11.99 11.96 4.96
CA LEU A 171 10.90 11.78 4.00
C LEU A 171 11.15 12.49 2.64
N ASN A 172 12.25 13.22 2.47
CA ASN A 172 12.67 13.71 1.15
C ASN A 172 13.41 12.64 0.34
N ASP A 173 13.84 11.54 0.97
CA ASP A 173 14.39 10.40 0.24
C ASP A 173 13.30 9.77 -0.65
N PRO A 174 13.54 9.66 -1.98
CA PRO A 174 12.57 9.06 -2.91
C PRO A 174 12.24 7.60 -2.63
N ARG A 175 12.97 6.96 -1.72
CA ARG A 175 12.66 5.62 -1.18
C ARG A 175 11.32 5.59 -0.45
N PHE A 176 10.88 6.72 0.12
CA PHE A 176 9.66 6.84 0.92
C PHE A 176 8.60 7.66 0.17
N PRO A 177 7.89 7.09 -0.83
CA PRO A 177 6.99 7.85 -1.70
C PRO A 177 5.76 8.38 -0.97
N TYR A 178 5.35 7.77 0.13
CA TYR A 178 4.23 8.21 0.96
C TYR A 178 4.29 7.64 2.37
N VAL A 179 3.46 8.22 3.24
CA VAL A 179 3.36 7.88 4.66
C VAL A 179 1.90 7.56 4.97
N GLN A 180 1.66 6.53 5.77
CA GLN A 180 0.36 6.31 6.39
C GLN A 180 0.39 6.75 7.85
N GLY A 181 -0.70 7.41 8.26
CA GLY A 181 -0.95 7.77 9.65
C GLY A 181 -2.26 7.19 10.12
N CYS A 182 -2.27 6.53 11.26
CA CYS A 182 -3.47 6.09 11.92
C CYS A 182 -3.46 6.55 13.39
N ASP A 183 -4.65 6.67 13.98
CA ASP A 183 -4.76 6.92 15.40
C ASP A 183 -4.34 5.66 16.16
N TYR A 184 -3.40 5.82 17.06
CA TYR A 184 -2.77 4.74 17.79
C TYR A 184 -3.09 4.86 19.28
N TRP A 185 -3.89 3.92 19.77
CA TRP A 185 -4.11 3.77 21.21
C TRP A 185 -3.01 2.89 21.83
N GLN A 186 -2.12 3.52 22.59
CA GLN A 186 -1.24 2.76 23.48
C GLN A 186 -2.06 2.35 24.71
N ALA A 187 -2.45 1.08 24.80
CA ALA A 187 -3.01 0.56 26.04
C ALA A 187 -1.99 0.82 27.15
N SER A 188 -2.30 1.74 28.08
CA SER A 188 -1.45 1.99 29.22
C SER A 188 -1.35 0.71 30.03
N SER A 189 -0.14 0.21 30.24
CA SER A 189 0.19 -0.96 31.06
C SER A 189 0.02 -0.69 32.57
N THR A 190 -1.01 0.06 32.96
CA THR A 190 -1.34 0.34 34.36
C THR A 190 -2.77 -0.08 34.65
N MET A 191 -3.01 -1.38 34.66
CA MET A 191 -4.01 -1.99 35.53
C MET A 191 -3.34 -3.09 36.35
N THR A 192 -2.47 -2.64 37.27
CA THR A 192 -2.14 -3.42 38.47
C THR A 192 -3.00 -2.83 39.58
N GLY A 193 -4.00 -3.58 40.00
CA GLY A 193 -4.84 -3.33 41.12
C GLY A 193 -5.58 -4.59 41.51
#